data_9cc4a06dff8c804198b825c72ef4c00e
#
_entry.id   9cc4a06dff8c804198b825c72ef4c00e
#
_cell.length_a   1.000
_cell.length_b   1.000
_cell.length_c   1.000
_cell.angle_alpha   90.00
_cell.angle_beta   90.00
_cell.angle_gamma   90.00
#
_symmetry.space_group_name_H-M   'P 1'
#
loop_
_entity.id
_entity.type
_entity.pdbx_description
1 polymer ?
#
loop_
_entity_poly.entity_id
_entity_poly.type
_entity_poly.pdbx_seq_one_letter_code
_entity_poly.pdbx_strand_id
1 'polypeptide(L)'
;MNSRLLALAVAVTLPVLNPSLVLSADTKEKAAAVSEEDGKFFDAEGTPTFKIENGTVDWYTFSGYRRYHSDCHVCHGPDGVGSSYAPALAESMKNMDYPTFLSIVAEGRQNVGGGKENVMPAFGDNKNVYCYLDDIYIYLRARAVDAAPRGRPPNKADKPQGAKDYEASCMGG
;
A
#
# COMPACT_ATOMS: atom_id res chain seq x y z
N MET A 1 58.72 -35.20 -28.99
CA MET A 1 57.78 -35.35 -27.86
C MET A 1 57.24 -33.96 -27.57
N ASN A 2 56.04 -33.65 -28.14
CA ASN A 2 55.44 -32.32 -28.01
C ASN A 2 54.27 -32.42 -27.00
N SER A 3 54.50 -31.89 -25.80
CA SER A 3 53.46 -31.81 -24.78
C SER A 3 52.66 -30.50 -25.00
N ARG A 4 51.38 -30.64 -25.43
CA ARG A 4 50.45 -29.49 -25.54
C ARG A 4 49.73 -29.34 -24.20
N LEU A 5 50.02 -28.27 -23.46
CA LEU A 5 49.23 -27.84 -22.29
C LEU A 5 47.91 -27.23 -22.77
N LEU A 6 46.80 -27.90 -22.45
CA LEU A 6 45.44 -27.32 -22.57
C LEU A 6 45.19 -26.42 -21.35
N ALA A 7 45.07 -25.13 -21.57
CA ALA A 7 44.60 -24.20 -20.56
C ALA A 7 43.06 -24.25 -20.53
N LEU A 8 42.45 -24.76 -19.44
CA LEU A 8 41.02 -24.64 -19.18
C LEU A 8 40.74 -23.23 -18.67
N ALA A 9 40.04 -22.43 -19.50
CA ALA A 9 39.47 -21.16 -19.05
C ALA A 9 38.17 -21.42 -18.29
N VAL A 10 38.17 -21.23 -16.97
CA VAL A 10 36.95 -21.25 -16.13
C VAL A 10 36.30 -19.89 -16.30
N ALA A 11 35.17 -19.85 -17.00
CA ALA A 11 34.33 -18.66 -17.08
C ALA A 11 33.56 -18.53 -15.78
N VAL A 12 33.95 -17.57 -14.93
CA VAL A 12 33.22 -17.17 -13.74
C VAL A 12 32.06 -16.26 -14.17
N THR A 13 30.83 -16.81 -14.24
CA THR A 13 29.62 -16.02 -14.43
C THR A 13 29.21 -15.39 -13.12
N LEU A 14 29.44 -14.09 -12.95
CA LEU A 14 28.91 -13.32 -11.82
C LEU A 14 27.38 -13.18 -11.99
N PRO A 15 26.58 -13.48 -10.96
CA PRO A 15 25.15 -13.23 -11.02
C PRO A 15 24.90 -11.72 -11.06
N VAL A 16 24.21 -11.26 -12.11
CA VAL A 16 23.73 -9.87 -12.20
C VAL A 16 22.57 -9.75 -11.21
N LEU A 17 22.82 -9.14 -10.04
CA LEU A 17 21.75 -8.77 -9.12
C LEU A 17 20.86 -7.72 -9.78
N ASN A 18 19.59 -8.07 -9.99
CA ASN A 18 18.62 -7.15 -10.55
C ASN A 18 18.17 -6.17 -9.44
N PRO A 19 18.49 -4.86 -9.51
CA PRO A 19 18.22 -3.89 -8.45
C PRO A 19 16.72 -3.75 -8.15
N SER A 20 15.84 -4.02 -9.13
CA SER A 20 14.39 -3.96 -8.95
C SER A 20 13.85 -5.04 -7.99
N LEU A 21 14.47 -6.20 -7.94
CA LEU A 21 14.09 -7.28 -7.02
C LEU A 21 14.47 -6.97 -5.57
N VAL A 22 15.61 -6.29 -5.37
CA VAL A 22 16.08 -5.91 -4.03
C VAL A 22 15.16 -4.84 -3.42
N LEU A 23 14.77 -3.83 -4.19
CA LEU A 23 13.89 -2.76 -3.71
C LEU A 23 12.48 -3.28 -3.34
N SER A 24 11.95 -4.23 -4.11
CA SER A 24 10.64 -4.85 -3.82
C SER A 24 10.66 -5.72 -2.57
N ALA A 25 11.78 -6.39 -2.28
CA ALA A 25 11.93 -7.18 -1.06
C ALA A 25 12.01 -6.30 0.20
N ASP A 26 12.76 -5.20 0.16
CA ASP A 26 12.91 -4.25 1.26
C ASP A 26 11.58 -3.58 1.64
N THR A 27 10.79 -3.11 0.67
CA THR A 27 9.47 -2.52 0.92
C THR A 27 8.47 -3.52 1.51
N LYS A 28 8.54 -4.79 1.10
CA LYS A 28 7.68 -5.84 1.64
C LYS A 28 8.07 -6.21 3.07
N GLU A 29 9.36 -6.24 3.37
CA GLU A 29 9.88 -6.51 4.72
C GLU A 29 9.48 -5.39 5.68
N LYS A 30 9.62 -4.13 5.29
CA LYS A 30 9.17 -2.97 6.08
C LYS A 30 7.67 -2.95 6.34
N ALA A 31 6.88 -3.56 5.46
CA ALA A 31 5.44 -3.64 5.62
C ALA A 31 4.98 -4.86 6.45
N ALA A 32 5.92 -5.70 6.92
CA ALA A 32 5.57 -6.90 7.69
C ALA A 32 4.94 -6.54 9.03
N ALA A 33 3.83 -7.20 9.37
CA ALA A 33 3.16 -7.04 10.66
C ALA A 33 4.00 -7.69 11.77
N VAL A 34 4.31 -6.93 12.82
CA VAL A 34 5.07 -7.41 14.00
C VAL A 34 4.25 -7.33 15.29
N SER A 35 3.17 -6.54 15.32
CA SER A 35 2.27 -6.43 16.46
C SER A 35 0.83 -6.27 16.00
N GLU A 36 -0.09 -6.47 16.93
CA GLU A 36 -1.54 -6.35 16.73
C GLU A 36 -2.16 -5.68 17.96
N GLU A 37 -3.10 -4.78 17.71
CA GLU A 37 -3.95 -4.17 18.73
C GLU A 37 -5.38 -4.08 18.20
N ASP A 38 -6.31 -4.70 18.90
CA ASP A 38 -7.75 -4.73 18.55
C ASP A 38 -8.02 -5.15 17.08
N GLY A 39 -7.25 -6.11 16.58
CA GLY A 39 -7.36 -6.63 15.21
C GLY A 39 -6.72 -5.74 14.15
N LYS A 40 -6.07 -4.63 14.51
CA LYS A 40 -5.25 -3.80 13.65
C LYS A 40 -3.79 -4.20 13.78
N PHE A 41 -3.11 -4.35 12.66
CA PHE A 41 -1.71 -4.77 12.61
C PHE A 41 -0.78 -3.57 12.41
N PHE A 42 0.43 -3.68 12.99
CA PHE A 42 1.45 -2.64 12.91
C PHE A 42 2.81 -3.25 12.54
N ASP A 43 3.61 -2.49 11.82
CA ASP A 43 5.00 -2.84 11.52
C ASP A 43 5.95 -2.50 12.67
N ALA A 44 7.25 -2.68 12.43
CA ALA A 44 8.30 -2.43 13.43
C ALA A 44 8.41 -0.96 13.86
N GLU A 45 7.98 -0.03 13.03
CA GLU A 45 7.94 1.41 13.30
C GLU A 45 6.62 1.85 13.95
N GLY A 46 5.70 0.93 14.22
CA GLY A 46 4.38 1.24 14.76
C GLY A 46 3.42 1.84 13.74
N THR A 47 3.73 1.72 12.45
CA THR A 47 2.86 2.18 11.36
C THR A 47 1.79 1.14 11.06
N PRO A 48 0.51 1.55 10.85
CA PRO A 48 -0.54 0.62 10.45
C PRO A 48 -0.17 -0.17 9.20
N THR A 49 -0.39 -1.48 9.24
CA THR A 49 -0.07 -2.38 8.14
C THR A 49 -1.11 -3.48 7.98
N PHE A 50 -0.94 -4.33 6.99
CA PHE A 50 -1.85 -5.40 6.63
C PHE A 50 -1.35 -6.77 7.13
N LYS A 51 -2.30 -7.69 7.30
CA LYS A 51 -2.03 -9.12 7.45
C LYS A 51 -2.86 -9.93 6.44
N ILE A 52 -2.18 -10.59 5.52
CA ILE A 52 -2.82 -11.40 4.48
C ILE A 52 -2.25 -12.81 4.55
N GLU A 53 -3.10 -13.78 4.88
CA GLU A 53 -2.73 -15.18 5.06
C GLU A 53 -3.68 -16.09 4.28
N ASN A 54 -3.14 -17.00 3.51
CA ASN A 54 -3.91 -18.00 2.74
C ASN A 54 -5.03 -17.38 1.88
N GLY A 55 -4.78 -16.20 1.29
CA GLY A 55 -5.76 -15.49 0.46
C GLY A 55 -6.87 -14.77 1.24
N THR A 56 -6.81 -14.77 2.58
CA THR A 56 -7.72 -14.02 3.45
C THR A 56 -7.04 -12.74 3.91
N VAL A 57 -7.66 -11.60 3.64
CA VAL A 57 -7.18 -10.29 4.09
C VAL A 57 -7.74 -9.99 5.49
N ASP A 58 -6.99 -9.24 6.30
CA ASP A 58 -7.52 -8.70 7.56
C ASP A 58 -8.69 -7.74 7.31
N TRP A 59 -9.44 -7.42 8.38
CA TRP A 59 -10.61 -6.54 8.28
C TRP A 59 -10.25 -5.15 7.78
N TYR A 60 -9.17 -4.54 8.26
CA TYR A 60 -8.79 -3.16 7.91
C TYR A 60 -8.35 -3.05 6.45
N THR A 61 -7.62 -4.04 5.94
CA THR A 61 -7.31 -4.15 4.49
C THR A 61 -8.60 -4.22 3.65
N PHE A 62 -9.59 -5.02 4.07
CA PHE A 62 -10.87 -5.11 3.35
C PHE A 62 -11.69 -3.83 3.46
N SER A 63 -11.74 -3.20 4.62
CA SER A 63 -12.41 -1.92 4.84
C SER A 63 -11.78 -0.84 3.97
N GLY A 64 -10.45 -0.78 3.93
CA GLY A 64 -9.69 0.14 3.07
C GLY A 64 -9.96 -0.07 1.59
N TYR A 65 -10.04 -1.32 1.12
CA TYR A 65 -10.50 -1.62 -0.24
C TYR A 65 -11.85 -0.97 -0.54
N ARG A 66 -12.84 -1.14 0.35
CA ARG A 66 -14.18 -0.59 0.16
C ARG A 66 -14.18 0.94 0.12
N ARG A 67 -13.47 1.59 1.06
CA ARG A 67 -13.40 3.05 1.17
C ARG A 67 -12.64 3.66 -0.02
N TYR A 68 -11.53 3.06 -0.41
CA TYR A 68 -10.80 3.45 -1.61
C TYR A 68 -11.69 3.43 -2.86
N HIS A 69 -12.47 2.37 -3.06
CA HIS A 69 -13.34 2.24 -4.24
C HIS A 69 -14.61 3.08 -4.14
N SER A 70 -14.95 3.63 -2.97
CA SER A 70 -16.03 4.60 -2.80
C SER A 70 -15.60 6.02 -3.19
N ASP A 71 -14.44 6.46 -2.71
CA ASP A 71 -14.08 7.89 -2.71
C ASP A 71 -12.83 8.23 -3.54
N CYS A 72 -11.92 7.28 -3.77
CA CYS A 72 -10.61 7.56 -4.36
C CYS A 72 -10.46 7.05 -5.81
N HIS A 73 -11.07 5.91 -6.14
CA HIS A 73 -10.82 5.21 -7.41
C HIS A 73 -11.27 5.99 -8.64
N VAL A 74 -12.23 6.91 -8.50
CA VAL A 74 -12.72 7.76 -9.60
C VAL A 74 -11.57 8.54 -10.25
N CYS A 75 -10.64 9.03 -9.44
CA CYS A 75 -9.46 9.76 -9.91
C CYS A 75 -8.23 8.86 -10.03
N HIS A 76 -7.96 8.02 -9.02
CA HIS A 76 -6.74 7.22 -8.93
C HIS A 76 -6.82 5.83 -9.59
N GLY A 77 -7.91 5.55 -10.31
CA GLY A 77 -8.15 4.28 -11.00
C GLY A 77 -8.48 3.14 -10.05
N PRO A 78 -9.01 2.03 -10.56
CA PRO A 78 -9.28 0.85 -9.75
C PRO A 78 -7.97 0.31 -9.15
N ASP A 79 -8.03 -0.15 -7.90
CA ASP A 79 -6.90 -0.79 -7.20
C ASP A 79 -5.63 0.08 -7.09
N GLY A 80 -5.75 1.39 -7.23
CA GLY A 80 -4.60 2.30 -7.10
C GLY A 80 -3.66 2.32 -8.30
N VAL A 81 -4.09 1.90 -9.48
CA VAL A 81 -3.21 1.83 -10.67
C VAL A 81 -3.06 3.14 -11.42
N GLY A 82 -3.75 4.20 -10.97
CA GLY A 82 -3.73 5.50 -11.60
C GLY A 82 -4.71 5.65 -12.76
N SER A 83 -4.81 6.87 -13.27
CA SER A 83 -5.62 7.24 -14.42
C SER A 83 -5.00 8.43 -15.14
N SER A 84 -5.71 8.96 -16.14
CA SER A 84 -5.33 10.23 -16.78
C SER A 84 -5.50 11.45 -15.86
N TYR A 85 -6.22 11.33 -14.76
CA TYR A 85 -6.51 12.42 -13.81
C TYR A 85 -5.58 12.44 -12.61
N ALA A 86 -5.13 11.27 -12.13
CA ALA A 86 -4.34 11.17 -10.91
C ALA A 86 -3.32 10.03 -10.96
N PRO A 87 -2.20 10.14 -10.20
CA PRO A 87 -1.13 9.14 -10.24
C PRO A 87 -1.56 7.78 -9.69
N ALA A 88 -0.77 6.76 -10.04
CA ALA A 88 -0.88 5.42 -9.48
C ALA A 88 -0.47 5.43 -8.01
N LEU A 89 -1.45 5.25 -7.10
CA LEU A 89 -1.16 5.23 -5.66
C LEU A 89 -0.38 3.99 -5.24
N ALA A 90 -0.58 2.84 -5.90
CA ALA A 90 0.24 1.65 -5.65
C ALA A 90 1.73 1.91 -5.86
N GLU A 91 2.11 2.78 -6.81
CA GLU A 91 3.50 3.21 -6.99
C GLU A 91 3.91 4.28 -5.98
N SER A 92 3.04 5.27 -5.74
CA SER A 92 3.33 6.38 -4.82
C SER A 92 3.58 5.89 -3.40
N MET A 93 2.83 4.88 -2.94
CA MET A 93 2.93 4.32 -1.59
C MET A 93 4.23 3.55 -1.32
N LYS A 94 5.00 3.19 -2.34
CA LYS A 94 6.33 2.58 -2.14
C LYS A 94 7.31 3.49 -1.42
N ASN A 95 7.12 4.82 -1.55
CA ASN A 95 8.01 5.84 -1.00
C ASN A 95 7.29 6.89 -0.14
N MET A 96 5.99 6.72 0.11
CA MET A 96 5.20 7.65 0.90
C MET A 96 5.07 7.14 2.34
N ASP A 97 5.51 7.93 3.30
CA ASP A 97 5.32 7.61 4.71
C ASP A 97 3.87 7.88 5.18
N TYR A 98 3.53 7.30 6.31
CA TYR A 98 2.18 7.39 6.86
C TYR A 98 1.74 8.81 7.23
N PRO A 99 2.54 9.65 7.90
CA PRO A 99 2.16 11.03 8.19
C PRO A 99 1.92 11.87 6.91
N THR A 100 2.76 11.71 5.90
CA THR A 100 2.59 12.38 4.60
C THR A 100 1.30 11.96 3.92
N PHE A 101 0.96 10.66 3.95
CA PHE A 101 -0.32 10.18 3.41
C PHE A 101 -1.50 10.83 4.12
N LEU A 102 -1.51 10.87 5.45
CA LEU A 102 -2.59 11.47 6.25
C LEU A 102 -2.78 12.95 5.92
N SER A 103 -1.69 13.74 5.88
CA SER A 103 -1.72 15.16 5.55
C SER A 103 -2.28 15.39 4.13
N ILE A 104 -1.79 14.65 3.12
CA ILE A 104 -2.25 14.82 1.73
C ILE A 104 -3.75 14.50 1.61
N VAL A 105 -4.24 13.47 2.26
CA VAL A 105 -5.67 13.11 2.15
C VAL A 105 -6.53 14.10 2.92
N ALA A 106 -6.12 14.52 4.12
CA ALA A 106 -6.88 15.46 4.93
C ALA A 106 -6.95 16.86 4.32
N GLU A 107 -5.82 17.36 3.83
CA GLU A 107 -5.67 18.76 3.37
C GLU A 107 -5.87 18.92 1.85
N GLY A 108 -5.82 17.81 1.12
CA GLY A 108 -5.79 17.82 -0.34
C GLY A 108 -4.42 18.20 -0.89
N ARG A 109 -4.32 18.26 -2.22
CA ARG A 109 -3.08 18.62 -2.89
C ARG A 109 -3.35 19.34 -4.20
N GLN A 110 -2.64 20.43 -4.44
CA GLN A 110 -2.64 21.12 -5.72
C GLN A 110 -1.25 21.00 -6.35
N ASN A 111 -1.20 20.50 -7.58
CA ASN A 111 -0.02 20.56 -8.42
C ASN A 111 -0.26 21.57 -9.53
N VAL A 112 0.25 22.78 -9.34
CA VAL A 112 0.25 23.84 -10.36
C VAL A 112 1.61 23.83 -11.08
N GLY A 113 1.61 23.37 -12.33
CA GLY A 113 2.84 23.36 -13.15
C GLY A 113 2.65 22.64 -14.48
N GLY A 114 3.38 23.07 -15.52
CA GLY A 114 3.42 22.36 -16.82
C GLY A 114 2.11 22.39 -17.63
N GLY A 115 1.19 23.32 -17.37
CA GLY A 115 -0.05 23.48 -18.16
C GLY A 115 -1.16 22.48 -17.79
N LYS A 116 -1.03 21.75 -16.68
CA LYS A 116 -2.09 20.94 -16.10
C LYS A 116 -2.27 21.32 -14.63
N GLU A 117 -3.48 21.71 -14.28
CA GLU A 117 -3.88 21.89 -12.88
C GLU A 117 -4.50 20.56 -12.41
N ASN A 118 -3.74 19.79 -11.63
CA ASN A 118 -4.26 18.60 -10.97
C ASN A 118 -4.58 18.97 -9.52
N VAL A 119 -5.85 18.86 -9.16
CA VAL A 119 -6.33 19.14 -7.81
C VAL A 119 -6.85 17.84 -7.20
N MET A 120 -6.28 17.44 -6.07
CA MET A 120 -6.87 16.47 -5.17
C MET A 120 -7.64 17.23 -4.09
N PRO A 121 -8.95 17.04 -3.94
CA PRO A 121 -9.72 17.74 -2.91
C PRO A 121 -9.28 17.32 -1.50
N ALA A 122 -9.52 18.21 -0.54
CA ALA A 122 -9.36 17.89 0.89
C ALA A 122 -10.51 16.98 1.37
N PHE A 123 -10.16 15.96 2.14
CA PHE A 123 -11.13 15.02 2.71
C PHE A 123 -11.21 15.07 4.24
N GLY A 124 -10.54 16.03 4.89
CA GLY A 124 -10.51 16.16 6.35
C GLY A 124 -11.90 16.29 7.00
N ASP A 125 -12.87 16.90 6.31
CA ASP A 125 -14.24 17.05 6.78
C ASP A 125 -15.18 15.91 6.31
N ASN A 126 -14.71 15.02 5.45
CA ASN A 126 -15.49 13.87 4.99
C ASN A 126 -15.29 12.67 5.92
N LYS A 127 -16.22 12.46 6.86
CA LYS A 127 -16.16 11.33 7.81
C LYS A 127 -16.05 9.96 7.13
N ASN A 128 -16.62 9.76 5.94
CA ASN A 128 -16.50 8.50 5.20
C ASN A 128 -15.07 8.20 4.71
N VAL A 129 -14.22 9.22 4.67
CA VAL A 129 -12.79 9.10 4.38
C VAL A 129 -11.97 9.23 5.65
N TYR A 130 -12.17 10.32 6.40
CA TYR A 130 -11.36 10.67 7.56
C TYR A 130 -11.35 9.58 8.65
N CYS A 131 -12.52 9.01 8.98
CA CYS A 131 -12.62 7.92 9.96
C CYS A 131 -12.04 6.59 9.48
N TYR A 132 -11.59 6.50 8.25
CA TYR A 132 -11.04 5.28 7.64
C TYR A 132 -9.69 5.51 6.95
N LEU A 133 -8.98 6.59 7.33
CA LEU A 133 -7.67 6.90 6.74
C LEU A 133 -6.67 5.77 6.94
N ASP A 134 -6.62 5.18 8.13
CA ASP A 134 -5.78 4.01 8.40
C ASP A 134 -6.12 2.84 7.48
N ASP A 135 -7.40 2.55 7.34
CA ASP A 135 -7.88 1.43 6.52
C ASP A 135 -7.46 1.62 5.05
N ILE A 136 -7.66 2.85 4.52
CA ILE A 136 -7.27 3.20 3.14
C ILE A 136 -5.76 3.08 2.97
N TYR A 137 -4.98 3.57 3.95
CA TYR A 137 -3.52 3.45 3.96
C TYR A 137 -3.07 1.99 3.95
N ILE A 138 -3.61 1.17 4.85
CA ILE A 138 -3.32 -0.27 4.96
C ILE A 138 -3.59 -0.98 3.62
N TYR A 139 -4.74 -0.72 3.01
CA TYR A 139 -5.08 -1.30 1.70
C TYR A 139 -4.08 -0.88 0.62
N LEU A 140 -3.81 0.41 0.49
CA LEU A 140 -2.89 0.92 -0.53
C LEU A 140 -1.45 0.44 -0.30
N ARG A 141 -1.03 0.31 0.95
CA ARG A 141 0.27 -0.28 1.31
C ARG A 141 0.35 -1.75 0.88
N ALA A 142 -0.71 -2.53 1.11
CA ALA A 142 -0.79 -3.92 0.64
C ALA A 142 -0.74 -4.01 -0.89
N ARG A 143 -1.35 -3.03 -1.59
CA ARG A 143 -1.28 -2.92 -3.06
C ARG A 143 0.13 -2.57 -3.55
N ALA A 144 0.82 -1.68 -2.85
CA ALA A 144 2.16 -1.21 -3.23
C ALA A 144 3.22 -2.33 -3.26
N VAL A 145 3.04 -3.38 -2.45
CA VAL A 145 3.95 -4.53 -2.37
C VAL A 145 3.34 -5.82 -2.97
N ASP A 146 2.27 -5.69 -3.75
CA ASP A 146 1.54 -6.78 -4.39
C ASP A 146 1.06 -7.89 -3.42
N ALA A 147 0.85 -7.55 -2.14
CA ALA A 147 0.30 -8.47 -1.14
C ALA A 147 -1.22 -8.64 -1.29
N ALA A 148 -1.95 -7.54 -1.56
CA ALA A 148 -3.36 -7.61 -1.88
C ALA A 148 -3.58 -7.80 -3.39
N PRO A 149 -4.45 -8.73 -3.83
CA PRO A 149 -4.77 -8.91 -5.24
C PRO A 149 -5.54 -7.70 -5.78
N ARG A 150 -5.63 -7.59 -7.10
CA ARG A 150 -6.53 -6.64 -7.76
C ARG A 150 -7.98 -7.10 -7.63
N GLY A 151 -8.88 -6.12 -7.58
CA GLY A 151 -10.30 -6.37 -7.41
C GLY A 151 -10.69 -6.64 -5.96
N ARG A 152 -11.96 -6.99 -5.75
CA ARG A 152 -12.49 -7.24 -4.42
C ARG A 152 -11.86 -8.50 -3.80
N PRO A 153 -11.25 -8.40 -2.61
CA PRO A 153 -10.77 -9.59 -1.91
C PRO A 153 -11.90 -10.60 -1.69
N PRO A 154 -11.72 -11.87 -2.09
CA PRO A 154 -12.77 -12.89 -1.97
C PRO A 154 -13.02 -13.30 -0.53
N ASN A 155 -11.97 -13.31 0.29
CA ASN A 155 -12.03 -13.70 1.70
C ASN A 155 -11.49 -12.57 2.57
N LYS A 156 -12.15 -12.36 3.72
CA LYS A 156 -11.77 -11.38 4.72
C LYS A 156 -11.97 -11.92 6.13
N ALA A 157 -11.21 -11.43 7.08
CA ALA A 157 -11.46 -11.66 8.50
C ALA A 157 -12.74 -10.97 8.96
N ASP A 158 -13.28 -11.41 10.09
CA ASP A 158 -14.41 -10.76 10.73
C ASP A 158 -14.05 -9.35 11.23
N LYS A 159 -15.06 -8.48 11.34
CA LYS A 159 -14.87 -7.14 11.87
C LYS A 159 -14.55 -7.21 13.38
N PRO A 160 -13.35 -6.81 13.81
CA PRO A 160 -12.99 -6.84 15.22
C PRO A 160 -13.78 -5.81 16.03
N GLN A 161 -13.82 -6.00 17.36
CA GLN A 161 -14.57 -5.11 18.25
C GLN A 161 -13.97 -3.69 18.22
N GLY A 162 -12.64 -3.53 18.24
CA GLY A 162 -11.98 -2.24 18.13
C GLY A 162 -12.41 -1.44 16.89
N ALA A 163 -12.57 -2.12 15.73
CA ALA A 163 -13.07 -1.45 14.52
C ALA A 163 -14.53 -0.97 14.66
N LYS A 164 -15.39 -1.72 15.39
CA LYS A 164 -16.78 -1.30 15.63
C LYS A 164 -16.84 -0.08 16.56
N ASP A 165 -16.05 -0.11 17.61
CA ASP A 165 -16.02 0.95 18.63
C ASP A 165 -15.44 2.24 18.06
N TYR A 166 -14.35 2.14 17.30
CA TYR A 166 -13.78 3.29 16.60
C TYR A 166 -14.75 3.90 15.58
N GLU A 167 -15.40 3.06 14.76
CA GLU A 167 -16.38 3.53 13.78
C GLU A 167 -17.56 4.25 14.48
N ALA A 168 -18.10 3.67 15.55
CA ALA A 168 -19.18 4.30 16.31
C ALA A 168 -18.75 5.66 16.89
N SER A 169 -17.55 5.77 17.45
CA SER A 169 -17.05 7.02 18.03
C SER A 169 -16.75 8.09 16.97
N CYS A 170 -16.12 7.72 15.87
CA CYS A 170 -15.69 8.66 14.83
C CYS A 170 -16.86 9.14 13.96
N MET A 171 -17.75 8.26 13.58
CA MET A 171 -18.91 8.61 12.75
C MET A 171 -19.94 9.42 13.50
N GLY A 172 -19.89 9.46 14.83
CA GLY A 172 -20.81 10.16 15.68
C GLY A 172 -22.13 9.41 15.73
N GLY A 173 -22.13 8.32 16.49
CA GLY A 173 -23.34 7.60 16.82
C GLY A 173 -24.31 8.46 17.60
#